data_a052df6cce4b627d1408acd616a3d06a
#
_entry.id   a052df6cce4b627d1408acd616a3d06a
#
_cell.length_a   1.000
_cell.length_b   1.000
_cell.length_c   1.000
_cell.angle_alpha   90.00
_cell.angle_beta   90.00
_cell.angle_gamma   90.00
#
_symmetry.space_group_name_H-M   'P 1'
#
loop_
_entity.id
_entity.type
_entity.pdbx_description
1 polymer ?
#
loop_
_entity_poly.entity_id
_entity_poly.type
_entity_poly.pdbx_seq_one_letter_code
_entity_poly.pdbx_strand_id
1 'polypeptide(L)'
;MQYQKVNLEGRLNSHIKDYDFHSLYEVDKVCAMVTSICDALSLEMLLTDRKGNTVCLCGSIAEKPDVDKNPGIKIRVYDRTIAHLYVAYDNCVCGKEKAEAVVNGLADMLLSLGSEIYFHKEAGMYIDDHHKSKTVQSDKEDALTGVMSQSYFENRMQIVDRSEVVPVAAIVFNINDWKVANDNFGDEESDRLIATIASIIKDNAKPEYIVGRVDGDVFNVIIPMPEDGEAEEYSKAVQNACDAFEDEHLAPSVATGVAYKTNVEASMESVFSDAEVEMLENKISIKNSEEYCKRLQKKL
;
A
#
# COMPACT_ATOMS: atom_id res chain seq x y z
N MET A 1 -3.52 32.50 -6.62
CA MET A 1 -3.78 31.75 -5.37
C MET A 1 -2.44 31.27 -4.84
N GLN A 2 -2.04 31.69 -3.64
CA GLN A 2 -0.85 31.14 -3.00
C GLN A 2 -1.22 29.74 -2.50
N TYR A 3 -0.66 28.71 -3.13
CA TYR A 3 -0.75 27.35 -2.62
C TYR A 3 0.14 27.25 -1.39
N GLN A 4 -0.43 27.02 -0.22
CA GLN A 4 0.34 26.61 0.95
C GLN A 4 1.02 25.28 0.63
N LYS A 5 2.35 25.25 0.71
CA LYS A 5 3.13 24.00 0.70
C LYS A 5 2.60 23.16 1.85
N VAL A 6 1.87 22.11 1.55
CA VAL A 6 1.34 21.23 2.60
C VAL A 6 2.50 20.35 3.04
N ASN A 7 2.88 20.49 4.28
CA ASN A 7 4.02 19.79 4.86
C ASN A 7 3.54 18.46 5.42
N LEU A 8 3.84 17.35 4.72
CA LEU A 8 3.56 15.99 5.17
C LEU A 8 4.16 15.73 6.55
N GLU A 9 5.36 16.24 6.82
CA GLU A 9 6.01 16.15 8.12
C GLU A 9 5.16 16.83 9.24
N GLY A 10 4.58 17.98 8.94
CA GLY A 10 3.64 18.64 9.85
C GLY A 10 2.39 17.80 10.12
N ARG A 11 1.88 17.10 9.11
CA ARG A 11 0.76 16.18 9.24
C ARG A 11 1.15 14.96 10.09
N LEU A 12 2.26 14.31 9.77
CA LEU A 12 2.78 13.18 10.54
C LEU A 12 2.96 13.54 12.02
N ASN A 13 3.50 14.72 12.33
CA ASN A 13 3.67 15.18 13.69
C ASN A 13 2.33 15.52 14.39
N SER A 14 1.31 15.95 13.66
CA SER A 14 0.02 16.34 14.24
C SER A 14 -0.95 15.19 14.42
N HIS A 15 -1.00 14.25 13.48
CA HIS A 15 -1.99 13.18 13.44
C HIS A 15 -1.60 11.95 14.26
N ILE A 16 -0.33 11.80 14.63
CA ILE A 16 0.10 10.68 15.49
C ILE A 16 -0.71 10.58 16.80
N LYS A 17 -1.30 11.68 17.26
CA LYS A 17 -2.17 11.70 18.44
C LYS A 17 -3.43 10.83 18.31
N ASP A 18 -3.88 10.58 17.08
CA ASP A 18 -5.11 9.85 16.77
C ASP A 18 -4.85 8.33 16.71
N TYR A 19 -3.58 7.92 16.76
CA TYR A 19 -3.15 6.53 16.73
C TYR A 19 -2.80 6.01 18.12
N ASP A 20 -3.08 4.73 18.32
CA ASP A 20 -2.74 3.97 19.51
C ASP A 20 -2.06 2.65 19.13
N PHE A 21 -1.71 1.82 20.13
CA PHE A 21 -1.04 0.56 19.89
C PHE A 21 -1.82 -0.38 18.97
N HIS A 22 -3.13 -0.50 19.19
CA HIS A 22 -4.00 -1.42 18.44
C HIS A 22 -4.23 -0.96 16.99
N SER A 23 -4.08 0.32 16.72
CA SER A 23 -4.18 0.85 15.36
C SER A 23 -2.91 0.66 14.53
N LEU A 24 -1.76 0.45 15.19
CA LEU A 24 -0.45 0.34 14.54
C LEU A 24 0.09 -1.09 14.49
N TYR A 25 -0.38 -1.99 15.36
CA TYR A 25 0.21 -3.33 15.48
C TYR A 25 -0.86 -4.42 15.45
N GLU A 26 -0.50 -5.56 14.87
CA GLU A 26 -1.23 -6.80 15.05
C GLU A 26 -0.90 -7.39 16.45
N VAL A 27 -1.78 -7.13 17.40
CA VAL A 27 -1.56 -7.44 18.84
C VAL A 27 -1.13 -8.88 19.05
N ASP A 28 -1.80 -9.83 18.40
CA ASP A 28 -1.51 -11.27 18.57
C ASP A 28 -0.09 -11.62 18.11
N LYS A 29 0.39 -11.02 17.02
CA LYS A 29 1.77 -11.24 16.53
C LYS A 29 2.80 -10.65 17.48
N VAL A 30 2.55 -9.45 17.98
CA VAL A 30 3.44 -8.83 18.97
C VAL A 30 3.46 -9.62 20.26
N CYS A 31 2.32 -10.06 20.75
CA CYS A 31 2.23 -10.88 21.97
C CYS A 31 2.97 -12.22 21.81
N ALA A 32 2.81 -12.90 20.67
CA ALA A 32 3.53 -14.15 20.38
C ALA A 32 5.05 -13.95 20.38
N MET A 33 5.54 -12.86 19.81
CA MET A 33 6.95 -12.50 19.79
C MET A 33 7.49 -12.19 21.20
N VAL A 34 6.77 -11.38 21.98
CA VAL A 34 7.13 -11.05 23.37
C VAL A 34 7.19 -12.32 24.21
N THR A 35 6.19 -13.20 24.09
CA THR A 35 6.15 -14.48 24.79
C THR A 35 7.35 -15.36 24.43
N SER A 36 7.67 -15.49 23.14
CA SER A 36 8.82 -16.27 22.67
C SER A 36 10.15 -15.77 23.26
N ILE A 37 10.33 -14.46 23.39
CA ILE A 37 11.53 -13.86 24.01
C ILE A 37 11.54 -14.14 25.51
N CYS A 38 10.40 -14.02 26.19
CA CYS A 38 10.27 -14.34 27.62
C CYS A 38 10.66 -15.79 27.90
N ASP A 39 10.14 -16.72 27.13
CA ASP A 39 10.40 -18.16 27.29
C ASP A 39 11.88 -18.47 27.01
N ALA A 40 12.45 -17.91 25.95
CA ALA A 40 13.84 -18.15 25.56
C ALA A 40 14.87 -17.62 26.58
N LEU A 41 14.57 -16.52 27.26
CA LEU A 41 15.49 -15.83 28.16
C LEU A 41 15.12 -15.95 29.63
N SER A 42 14.01 -16.59 29.95
CA SER A 42 13.41 -16.65 31.29
C SER A 42 13.18 -15.25 31.87
N LEU A 43 12.56 -14.38 31.08
CA LEU A 43 12.21 -13.03 31.46
C LEU A 43 10.72 -12.92 31.81
N GLU A 44 10.40 -11.97 32.65
CA GLU A 44 9.02 -11.51 32.84
C GLU A 44 8.84 -10.15 32.17
N MET A 45 7.81 -10.00 31.36
CA MET A 45 7.53 -8.76 30.63
C MET A 45 6.06 -8.36 30.73
N LEU A 46 5.83 -7.06 30.84
CA LEU A 46 4.52 -6.43 30.69
C LEU A 46 4.62 -5.37 29.62
N LEU A 47 3.85 -5.52 28.54
CA LEU A 47 3.63 -4.50 27.53
C LEU A 47 2.29 -3.83 27.78
N THR A 48 2.28 -2.52 27.91
CA THR A 48 1.06 -1.71 28.07
C THR A 48 0.91 -0.75 26.92
N ASP A 49 -0.33 -0.36 26.63
CA ASP A 49 -0.58 0.81 25.78
C ASP A 49 -0.16 2.10 26.50
N ARG A 50 -0.27 3.23 25.81
CA ARG A 50 0.07 4.55 26.40
C ARG A 50 -0.80 4.96 27.59
N LYS A 51 -1.98 4.36 27.75
CA LYS A 51 -2.93 4.61 28.85
C LYS A 51 -2.68 3.71 30.06
N GLY A 52 -1.73 2.78 29.92
CA GLY A 52 -1.41 1.80 30.94
C GLY A 52 -2.29 0.55 30.91
N ASN A 53 -3.10 0.35 29.87
CA ASN A 53 -3.85 -0.90 29.71
C ASN A 53 -2.90 -2.01 29.26
N THR A 54 -3.05 -3.18 29.83
CA THR A 54 -2.24 -4.36 29.48
C THR A 54 -2.52 -4.81 28.04
N VAL A 55 -1.47 -4.88 27.25
CA VAL A 55 -1.49 -5.45 25.89
C VAL A 55 -1.02 -6.90 25.93
N CYS A 56 0.10 -7.15 26.62
CA CYS A 56 0.68 -8.48 26.78
C CYS A 56 1.32 -8.61 28.15
N LEU A 57 1.14 -9.74 28.81
CA LEU A 57 1.75 -10.05 30.09
C LEU A 57 2.37 -11.45 30.04
N CYS A 58 3.66 -11.53 30.33
CA CYS A 58 4.43 -12.76 30.46
C CYS A 58 5.06 -12.82 31.86
N GLY A 59 4.70 -13.82 32.64
CA GLY A 59 5.18 -14.00 34.02
C GLY A 59 4.31 -13.32 35.06
N SER A 60 4.92 -12.97 36.19
CA SER A 60 4.25 -12.47 37.42
C SER A 60 4.46 -10.99 37.67
N ILE A 61 4.90 -10.24 36.68
CA ILE A 61 5.11 -8.78 36.80
C ILE A 61 3.77 -8.10 37.20
N ALA A 62 3.82 -7.11 38.10
CA ALA A 62 2.63 -6.40 38.52
C ALA A 62 1.92 -5.73 37.33
N GLU A 63 0.61 -5.97 37.18
CA GLU A 63 -0.21 -5.41 36.09
C GLU A 63 -0.21 -3.87 36.02
N LYS A 64 0.17 -3.20 37.11
CA LYS A 64 0.32 -1.74 37.16
C LYS A 64 1.63 -1.38 37.88
N PRO A 65 2.74 -1.32 37.14
CA PRO A 65 4.00 -0.89 37.70
C PRO A 65 3.90 0.57 38.16
N ASP A 66 4.60 0.88 39.24
CA ASP A 66 4.75 2.27 39.69
C ASP A 66 5.62 3.05 38.69
N VAL A 67 4.96 3.80 37.83
CA VAL A 67 5.60 4.54 36.69
C VAL A 67 6.64 5.53 37.21
N ASP A 68 6.49 6.06 38.40
CA ASP A 68 7.45 7.00 39.02
C ASP A 68 8.74 6.31 39.42
N LYS A 69 8.67 5.03 39.81
CA LYS A 69 9.84 4.23 40.20
C LYS A 69 10.43 3.42 39.06
N ASN A 70 9.59 2.99 38.11
CA ASN A 70 9.99 2.25 36.93
C ASN A 70 9.24 2.79 35.70
N PRO A 71 9.80 3.75 34.97
CA PRO A 71 9.12 4.33 33.81
C PRO A 71 9.00 3.38 32.61
N GLY A 72 9.64 2.19 32.67
CA GLY A 72 9.68 1.24 31.55
C GLY A 72 10.45 1.77 30.34
N ILE A 73 10.56 0.91 29.32
CA ILE A 73 11.10 1.29 28.02
C ILE A 73 9.95 1.85 27.19
N LYS A 74 10.10 3.09 26.72
CA LYS A 74 9.06 3.77 25.92
C LYS A 74 9.20 3.41 24.46
N ILE A 75 8.16 2.84 23.88
CA ILE A 75 8.03 2.63 22.45
C ILE A 75 7.39 3.90 21.87
N ARG A 76 8.16 4.62 21.05
CA ARG A 76 7.76 5.90 20.47
C ARG A 76 7.63 5.77 18.96
N VAL A 77 6.54 6.30 18.43
CA VAL A 77 6.35 6.45 16.99
C VAL A 77 6.24 7.94 16.72
N TYR A 78 7.12 8.47 15.90
CA TYR A 78 7.34 9.91 15.80
C TYR A 78 7.31 10.53 17.22
N ASP A 79 7.61 11.42 17.73
CA ASP A 79 7.75 11.91 19.09
C ASP A 79 6.66 11.51 20.13
N ARG A 80 5.77 10.55 19.78
CA ARG A 80 4.69 10.11 20.65
C ARG A 80 4.93 8.74 21.25
N THR A 81 4.83 8.61 22.56
CA THR A 81 4.82 7.30 23.23
C THR A 81 3.51 6.58 22.92
N ILE A 82 3.61 5.39 22.32
CA ILE A 82 2.49 4.51 21.94
C ILE A 82 2.31 3.40 22.97
N ALA A 83 3.43 2.91 23.53
CA ALA A 83 3.43 1.81 24.49
C ALA A 83 4.59 1.93 25.50
N HIS A 84 4.50 1.14 26.57
CA HIS A 84 5.56 0.98 27.54
C HIS A 84 5.85 -0.50 27.75
N LEU A 85 7.12 -0.87 27.76
CA LEU A 85 7.59 -2.22 28.03
C LEU A 85 8.30 -2.24 29.38
N TYR A 86 7.79 -3.07 30.29
CA TYR A 86 8.35 -3.30 31.62
C TYR A 86 8.96 -4.69 31.66
N VAL A 87 10.13 -4.85 32.24
CA VAL A 87 10.87 -6.10 32.25
C VAL A 87 11.47 -6.36 33.63
N ALA A 88 11.30 -7.59 34.14
CA ALA A 88 12.01 -8.10 35.28
C ALA A 88 13.10 -9.07 34.84
N TYR A 89 14.32 -8.86 35.31
CA TYR A 89 15.52 -9.60 34.91
C TYR A 89 16.01 -10.61 35.95
N ASP A 90 15.26 -10.77 37.03
CA ASP A 90 15.70 -11.52 38.22
C ASP A 90 16.01 -13.00 37.94
N ASN A 91 15.28 -13.59 36.98
CA ASN A 91 15.40 -15.01 36.59
C ASN A 91 16.14 -15.22 35.26
N CYS A 92 16.77 -14.18 34.72
CA CYS A 92 17.37 -14.21 33.40
C CYS A 92 18.52 -15.24 33.27
N VAL A 93 18.42 -16.15 32.29
CA VAL A 93 19.40 -17.22 32.06
C VAL A 93 20.68 -16.77 31.37
N CYS A 94 20.65 -15.66 30.62
CA CYS A 94 21.80 -15.19 29.82
C CYS A 94 22.60 -14.03 30.45
N GLY A 95 22.18 -13.57 31.62
CA GLY A 95 22.73 -12.40 32.28
C GLY A 95 22.05 -11.10 31.82
N LYS A 96 21.94 -10.16 32.77
CA LYS A 96 21.16 -8.92 32.62
C LYS A 96 21.56 -8.09 31.41
N GLU A 97 22.84 -7.89 31.17
CA GLU A 97 23.37 -7.07 30.05
C GLU A 97 22.93 -7.58 28.67
N LYS A 98 22.97 -8.91 28.47
CA LYS A 98 22.53 -9.54 27.21
C LYS A 98 21.02 -9.47 27.04
N ALA A 99 20.29 -9.70 28.13
CA ALA A 99 18.83 -9.59 28.11
C ALA A 99 18.39 -8.14 27.83
N GLU A 100 19.02 -7.13 28.43
CA GLU A 100 18.76 -5.72 28.12
C GLU A 100 19.00 -5.40 26.65
N ALA A 101 20.06 -5.94 26.04
CA ALA A 101 20.32 -5.73 24.62
C ALA A 101 19.21 -6.31 23.72
N VAL A 102 18.71 -7.51 24.04
CA VAL A 102 17.62 -8.14 23.29
C VAL A 102 16.31 -7.36 23.48
N VAL A 103 16.01 -6.93 24.67
CA VAL A 103 14.78 -6.16 24.99
C VAL A 103 14.80 -4.78 24.33
N ASN A 104 15.95 -4.11 24.31
CA ASN A 104 16.12 -2.85 23.59
C ASN A 104 15.96 -3.06 22.07
N GLY A 105 16.54 -4.14 21.52
CA GLY A 105 16.33 -4.52 20.11
C GLY A 105 14.86 -4.76 19.76
N LEU A 106 14.09 -5.40 20.68
CA LEU A 106 12.65 -5.55 20.53
C LEU A 106 11.93 -4.19 20.51
N ALA A 107 12.29 -3.30 21.42
CA ALA A 107 11.70 -1.96 21.47
C ALA A 107 12.00 -1.15 20.20
N ASP A 108 13.24 -1.22 19.70
CA ASP A 108 13.66 -0.55 18.45
C ASP A 108 12.94 -1.12 17.22
N MET A 109 12.75 -2.44 17.18
CA MET A 109 11.99 -3.10 16.11
C MET A 109 10.52 -2.69 16.13
N LEU A 110 9.88 -2.63 17.30
CA LEU A 110 8.50 -2.13 17.43
C LEU A 110 8.41 -0.66 17.03
N LEU A 111 9.39 0.17 17.39
CA LEU A 111 9.46 1.57 16.97
C LEU A 111 9.52 1.69 15.45
N SER A 112 10.41 0.94 14.79
CA SER A 112 10.58 0.96 13.33
C SER A 112 9.31 0.51 12.62
N LEU A 113 8.76 -0.65 13.01
CA LEU A 113 7.54 -1.19 12.42
C LEU A 113 6.35 -0.24 12.61
N GLY A 114 6.17 0.31 13.81
CA GLY A 114 5.07 1.25 14.08
C GLY A 114 5.22 2.55 13.30
N SER A 115 6.44 3.05 13.11
CA SER A 115 6.71 4.23 12.31
C SER A 115 6.41 4.01 10.83
N GLU A 116 6.79 2.85 10.31
CA GLU A 116 6.52 2.44 8.93
C GLU A 116 5.00 2.31 8.68
N ILE A 117 4.29 1.55 9.51
CA ILE A 117 2.83 1.38 9.39
C ILE A 117 2.11 2.73 9.52
N TYR A 118 2.53 3.58 10.46
CA TYR A 118 1.95 4.91 10.62
C TYR A 118 2.16 5.77 9.37
N PHE A 119 3.39 5.78 8.84
CA PHE A 119 3.72 6.54 7.64
C PHE A 119 2.87 6.09 6.44
N HIS A 120 2.76 4.79 6.20
CA HIS A 120 1.93 4.25 5.12
C HIS A 120 0.46 4.66 5.24
N LYS A 121 -0.11 4.56 6.44
CA LYS A 121 -1.50 4.97 6.69
C LYS A 121 -1.72 6.46 6.45
N GLU A 122 -0.83 7.32 6.96
CA GLU A 122 -0.98 8.77 6.80
C GLU A 122 -0.69 9.23 5.37
N ALA A 123 0.27 8.63 4.67
CA ALA A 123 0.51 8.93 3.28
C ALA A 123 -0.71 8.60 2.41
N GLY A 124 -1.35 7.44 2.63
CA GLY A 124 -2.60 7.07 1.96
C GLY A 124 -3.74 8.05 2.27
N MET A 125 -3.98 8.36 3.55
CA MET A 125 -5.03 9.30 3.95
C MET A 125 -4.75 10.73 3.50
N TYR A 126 -3.49 11.15 3.47
CA TYR A 126 -3.10 12.48 2.98
C TYR A 126 -3.49 12.66 1.51
N ILE A 127 -3.31 11.63 0.72
CA ILE A 127 -3.76 11.58 -0.66
C ILE A 127 -5.31 11.67 -0.72
N ASP A 128 -6.06 11.11 0.23
CA ASP A 128 -7.53 11.13 0.27
C ASP A 128 -8.15 12.45 0.79
N ASP A 129 -7.59 13.07 1.82
CA ASP A 129 -8.20 14.26 2.47
C ASP A 129 -8.14 15.52 1.61
N HIS A 130 -7.13 15.64 0.73
CA HIS A 130 -7.03 16.79 -0.17
C HIS A 130 -8.12 16.84 -1.23
N HIS A 131 -8.91 15.75 -1.38
CA HIS A 131 -10.03 15.66 -2.31
C HIS A 131 -11.38 16.09 -1.75
N LYS A 132 -11.56 16.11 -0.43
CA LYS A 132 -12.87 16.44 0.17
C LYS A 132 -13.26 17.93 0.04
N SER A 133 -12.36 18.78 -0.45
CA SER A 133 -12.59 20.23 -0.43
C SER A 133 -13.04 20.88 -1.73
N LYS A 134 -13.23 20.18 -2.83
CA LYS A 134 -13.86 20.80 -4.03
C LYS A 134 -14.62 19.82 -4.94
N THR A 135 -15.90 19.98 -4.95
CA THR A 135 -16.90 19.88 -6.04
C THR A 135 -17.24 18.52 -6.66
N VAL A 136 -18.54 18.23 -6.63
CA VAL A 136 -19.35 17.42 -7.55
C VAL A 136 -18.99 15.93 -7.65
N GLN A 137 -19.89 15.14 -7.08
CA GLN A 137 -19.81 13.67 -6.98
C GLN A 137 -19.96 12.93 -8.33
N SER A 138 -20.34 13.63 -9.41
CA SER A 138 -20.61 13.04 -10.73
C SER A 138 -19.38 12.87 -11.64
N ASP A 139 -18.24 13.51 -11.32
CA ASP A 139 -17.08 13.53 -12.22
C ASP A 139 -15.88 12.73 -11.71
N LYS A 140 -16.04 11.99 -10.61
CA LYS A 140 -14.90 11.27 -9.98
C LYS A 140 -14.66 9.89 -10.56
N GLU A 141 -15.70 9.23 -10.97
CA GLU A 141 -15.65 7.87 -11.48
C GLU A 141 -15.94 7.84 -12.98
N ASP A 142 -15.25 6.97 -13.69
CA ASP A 142 -15.57 6.65 -15.07
C ASP A 142 -16.88 5.87 -15.13
N ALA A 143 -17.84 6.35 -15.93
CA ALA A 143 -19.21 5.84 -15.94
C ALA A 143 -19.32 4.37 -16.40
N LEU A 144 -18.37 3.90 -17.23
CA LEU A 144 -18.35 2.54 -17.74
C LEU A 144 -17.72 1.57 -16.75
N THR A 145 -16.65 2.00 -16.09
CA THR A 145 -15.75 1.08 -15.36
C THR A 145 -15.80 1.23 -13.84
N GLY A 146 -16.28 2.37 -13.34
CA GLY A 146 -16.33 2.65 -11.91
C GLY A 146 -14.97 2.80 -11.23
N VAL A 147 -13.87 2.91 -12.00
CA VAL A 147 -12.57 3.40 -11.50
C VAL A 147 -12.53 4.92 -11.60
N MET A 148 -11.46 5.56 -11.13
CA MET A 148 -11.35 7.01 -11.23
C MET A 148 -11.40 7.47 -12.68
N SER A 149 -12.14 8.57 -12.94
CA SER A 149 -12.11 9.25 -14.24
C SER A 149 -10.73 9.86 -14.51
N GLN A 150 -10.41 10.11 -15.77
CA GLN A 150 -9.14 10.72 -16.19
C GLN A 150 -8.85 12.01 -15.39
N SER A 151 -9.79 12.95 -15.37
CA SER A 151 -9.60 14.24 -14.70
C SER A 151 -9.36 14.09 -13.20
N TYR A 152 -10.02 13.10 -12.58
CA TYR A 152 -9.86 12.84 -11.16
C TYR A 152 -8.51 12.16 -10.88
N PHE A 153 -8.09 11.21 -11.71
CA PHE A 153 -6.79 10.56 -11.61
C PHE A 153 -5.62 11.56 -11.81
N GLU A 154 -5.70 12.43 -12.82
CA GLU A 154 -4.70 13.49 -13.04
C GLU A 154 -4.55 14.41 -11.82
N ASN A 155 -5.68 14.73 -11.18
CA ASN A 155 -5.67 15.51 -9.95
C ASN A 155 -4.98 14.76 -8.81
N ARG A 156 -5.23 13.44 -8.68
CA ARG A 156 -4.54 12.57 -7.70
C ARG A 156 -3.04 12.52 -7.96
N MET A 157 -2.64 12.34 -9.22
CA MET A 157 -1.24 12.35 -9.65
C MET A 157 -0.52 13.64 -9.24
N GLN A 158 -1.14 14.81 -9.44
CA GLN A 158 -0.58 16.09 -9.00
C GLN A 158 -0.45 16.20 -7.47
N ILE A 159 -1.33 15.55 -6.71
CA ILE A 159 -1.23 15.52 -5.25
C ILE A 159 -0.05 14.66 -4.83
N VAL A 160 0.15 13.51 -5.45
CA VAL A 160 1.32 12.65 -5.21
C VAL A 160 2.61 13.41 -5.48
N ASP A 161 2.69 14.18 -6.57
CA ASP A 161 3.85 15.01 -6.85
C ASP A 161 4.15 16.06 -5.78
N ARG A 162 3.10 16.65 -5.23
CA ARG A 162 3.23 17.69 -4.18
C ARG A 162 3.47 17.11 -2.79
N SER A 163 3.18 15.83 -2.59
CA SER A 163 3.33 15.19 -1.28
C SER A 163 4.77 14.89 -0.89
N GLU A 164 5.69 14.95 -1.87
CA GLU A 164 7.10 14.58 -1.70
C GLU A 164 7.29 13.11 -1.22
N VAL A 165 6.25 12.26 -1.37
CA VAL A 165 6.32 10.83 -1.04
C VAL A 165 7.17 10.09 -2.05
N VAL A 166 8.11 9.31 -1.60
CA VAL A 166 8.93 8.37 -2.40
C VAL A 166 9.32 7.16 -1.53
N PRO A 167 9.42 5.96 -2.11
CA PRO A 167 9.17 5.62 -3.50
C PRO A 167 7.69 5.61 -3.86
N VAL A 168 7.36 5.79 -5.14
CA VAL A 168 6.01 5.61 -5.69
C VAL A 168 6.14 4.81 -6.97
N ALA A 169 5.34 3.75 -7.14
CA ALA A 169 5.27 3.05 -8.41
C ALA A 169 4.16 3.61 -9.28
N ALA A 170 4.43 3.72 -10.57
CA ALA A 170 3.48 3.99 -11.64
C ALA A 170 3.34 2.75 -12.51
N ILE A 171 2.10 2.36 -12.79
CA ILE A 171 1.80 1.22 -13.65
C ILE A 171 0.86 1.68 -14.75
N VAL A 172 1.16 1.31 -15.99
CA VAL A 172 0.31 1.52 -17.14
C VAL A 172 -0.21 0.16 -17.60
N PHE A 173 -1.53 0.04 -17.74
CA PHE A 173 -2.19 -1.06 -18.42
C PHE A 173 -2.84 -0.57 -19.71
N ASN A 174 -2.60 -1.25 -20.81
CA ASN A 174 -3.27 -0.98 -22.08
C ASN A 174 -3.96 -2.26 -22.57
N ILE A 175 -5.24 -2.15 -22.91
CA ILE A 175 -6.03 -3.30 -23.42
C ILE A 175 -5.54 -3.70 -24.80
N ASN A 176 -5.24 -4.98 -24.97
CA ASN A 176 -4.85 -5.51 -26.26
C ASN A 176 -6.08 -5.75 -27.14
N ASP A 177 -5.98 -5.30 -28.41
CA ASP A 177 -6.92 -5.60 -29.48
C ASP A 177 -8.41 -5.30 -29.19
N TRP A 178 -8.70 -4.30 -28.33
CA TRP A 178 -10.07 -3.87 -28.06
C TRP A 178 -10.81 -3.42 -29.33
N LYS A 179 -10.09 -2.82 -30.32
CA LYS A 179 -10.66 -2.47 -31.60
C LYS A 179 -11.11 -3.69 -32.40
N VAL A 180 -10.37 -4.79 -32.31
CA VAL A 180 -10.75 -6.06 -32.95
C VAL A 180 -12.04 -6.60 -32.34
N ALA A 181 -12.20 -6.49 -31.01
CA ALA A 181 -13.46 -6.85 -30.35
C ALA A 181 -14.61 -5.94 -30.82
N ASN A 182 -14.38 -4.63 -30.93
CA ASN A 182 -15.37 -3.68 -31.39
C ASN A 182 -15.78 -3.93 -32.85
N ASP A 183 -14.80 -4.14 -33.73
CA ASP A 183 -15.04 -4.36 -35.16
C ASP A 183 -15.81 -5.67 -35.45
N ASN A 184 -15.63 -6.70 -34.59
CA ASN A 184 -16.27 -8.01 -34.79
C ASN A 184 -17.58 -8.18 -34.03
N PHE A 185 -17.72 -7.58 -32.85
CA PHE A 185 -18.85 -7.81 -31.93
C PHE A 185 -19.64 -6.55 -31.59
N GLY A 186 -19.14 -5.36 -31.98
CA GLY A 186 -19.79 -4.06 -31.76
C GLY A 186 -19.47 -3.42 -30.41
N ASP A 187 -20.03 -2.21 -30.21
CA ASP A 187 -19.73 -1.34 -29.07
C ASP A 187 -20.07 -1.98 -27.71
N GLU A 188 -21.17 -2.75 -27.63
CA GLU A 188 -21.64 -3.36 -26.39
C GLU A 188 -20.63 -4.38 -25.85
N GLU A 189 -20.08 -5.25 -26.71
CA GLU A 189 -19.06 -6.23 -26.33
C GLU A 189 -17.70 -5.58 -26.05
N SER A 190 -17.37 -4.52 -26.78
CA SER A 190 -16.19 -3.70 -26.53
C SER A 190 -16.25 -3.03 -25.17
N ASP A 191 -17.39 -2.44 -24.80
CA ASP A 191 -17.61 -1.86 -23.49
C ASP A 191 -17.57 -2.91 -22.37
N ARG A 192 -18.14 -4.09 -22.63
CA ARG A 192 -18.08 -5.24 -21.71
C ARG A 192 -16.64 -5.70 -21.47
N LEU A 193 -15.80 -5.72 -22.51
CA LEU A 193 -14.37 -6.05 -22.41
C LEU A 193 -13.64 -5.03 -21.50
N ILE A 194 -13.86 -3.75 -21.75
CA ILE A 194 -13.25 -2.67 -20.95
C ILE A 194 -13.69 -2.76 -19.47
N ALA A 195 -14.99 -2.94 -19.23
CA ALA A 195 -15.54 -3.07 -17.88
C ALA A 195 -15.00 -4.33 -17.14
N THR A 196 -14.85 -5.44 -17.87
CA THR A 196 -14.29 -6.68 -17.32
C THR A 196 -12.84 -6.49 -16.89
N ILE A 197 -12.02 -5.88 -17.74
CA ILE A 197 -10.61 -5.62 -17.42
C ILE A 197 -10.49 -4.62 -16.25
N ALA A 198 -11.33 -3.58 -16.22
CA ALA A 198 -11.37 -2.65 -15.11
C ALA A 198 -11.71 -3.35 -13.77
N SER A 199 -12.65 -4.29 -13.78
CA SER A 199 -12.96 -5.10 -12.60
C SER A 199 -11.76 -5.95 -12.19
N ILE A 200 -11.10 -6.62 -13.11
CA ILE A 200 -9.90 -7.42 -12.83
C ILE A 200 -8.80 -6.55 -12.19
N ILE A 201 -8.52 -5.36 -12.76
CA ILE A 201 -7.54 -4.42 -12.21
C ILE A 201 -7.93 -4.02 -10.79
N LYS A 202 -9.19 -3.67 -10.55
CA LYS A 202 -9.71 -3.21 -9.26
C LYS A 202 -9.72 -4.34 -8.22
N ASP A 203 -10.13 -5.54 -8.59
CA ASP A 203 -10.27 -6.68 -7.68
C ASP A 203 -8.91 -7.20 -7.19
N ASN A 204 -7.85 -6.97 -7.95
CA ASN A 204 -6.48 -7.28 -7.56
C ASN A 204 -5.78 -6.12 -6.84
N ALA A 205 -6.37 -4.91 -6.82
CA ALA A 205 -5.79 -3.74 -6.20
C ALA A 205 -5.98 -3.75 -4.68
N LYS A 206 -4.96 -3.31 -3.94
CA LYS A 206 -5.10 -3.01 -2.51
C LYS A 206 -5.85 -1.67 -2.33
N PRO A 207 -6.48 -1.44 -1.15
CA PRO A 207 -7.26 -0.22 -0.89
C PRO A 207 -6.51 1.09 -1.07
N GLU A 208 -5.18 1.08 -0.88
CA GLU A 208 -4.30 2.23 -1.04
C GLU A 208 -3.91 2.54 -2.48
N TYR A 209 -4.17 1.64 -3.43
CA TYR A 209 -3.85 1.85 -4.84
C TYR A 209 -4.81 2.87 -5.46
N ILE A 210 -4.25 3.75 -6.27
CA ILE A 210 -4.99 4.77 -6.99
C ILE A 210 -5.16 4.28 -8.42
N VAL A 211 -6.35 3.85 -8.78
CA VAL A 211 -6.66 3.25 -10.09
C VAL A 211 -7.54 4.21 -10.89
N GLY A 212 -7.13 4.55 -12.11
CA GLY A 212 -7.91 5.41 -13.00
C GLY A 212 -7.88 4.97 -14.46
N ARG A 213 -8.93 5.30 -15.19
CA ARG A 213 -9.00 5.18 -16.65
C ARG A 213 -8.62 6.51 -17.27
N VAL A 214 -7.48 6.55 -17.97
CA VAL A 214 -6.90 7.79 -18.49
C VAL A 214 -7.12 8.00 -19.99
N ASP A 215 -7.45 6.92 -20.69
CA ASP A 215 -7.88 6.95 -22.09
C ASP A 215 -8.81 5.77 -22.35
N GLY A 216 -9.35 5.65 -23.55
CA GLY A 216 -10.32 4.64 -23.95
C GLY A 216 -9.97 3.21 -23.53
N ASP A 217 -8.72 2.81 -23.77
CA ASP A 217 -8.17 1.48 -23.51
C ASP A 217 -6.97 1.52 -22.53
N VAL A 218 -6.74 2.62 -21.83
CA VAL A 218 -5.60 2.80 -20.94
C VAL A 218 -6.03 3.02 -19.49
N PHE A 219 -5.47 2.23 -18.58
CA PHE A 219 -5.61 2.39 -17.15
C PHE A 219 -4.26 2.67 -16.51
N ASN A 220 -4.22 3.65 -15.64
CA ASN A 220 -3.04 4.00 -14.86
C ASN A 220 -3.27 3.66 -13.39
N VAL A 221 -2.22 3.17 -12.73
CA VAL A 221 -2.24 2.86 -11.31
C VAL A 221 -1.05 3.53 -10.63
N ILE A 222 -1.31 4.12 -9.46
CA ILE A 222 -0.26 4.64 -8.57
C ILE A 222 -0.26 3.80 -7.31
N ILE A 223 0.90 3.29 -6.93
CA ILE A 223 1.13 2.59 -5.66
C ILE A 223 2.06 3.46 -4.81
N PRO A 224 1.53 4.13 -3.76
CA PRO A 224 2.38 4.88 -2.83
C PRO A 224 3.18 3.92 -1.95
N MET A 225 4.47 4.16 -1.78
CA MET A 225 5.36 3.41 -0.90
C MET A 225 5.30 1.88 -1.13
N PRO A 226 5.49 1.41 -2.39
CA PRO A 226 5.45 -0.01 -2.69
C PRO A 226 6.55 -0.77 -1.96
N GLU A 227 6.27 -2.00 -1.58
CA GLU A 227 7.29 -2.98 -1.20
C GLU A 227 8.09 -3.43 -2.43
N ASP A 228 9.27 -4.03 -2.21
CA ASP A 228 10.11 -4.54 -3.30
C ASP A 228 9.35 -5.60 -4.12
N GLY A 229 9.19 -5.35 -5.42
CA GLY A 229 8.49 -6.24 -6.36
C GLY A 229 6.96 -6.17 -6.32
N GLU A 230 6.36 -5.36 -5.45
CA GLU A 230 4.90 -5.28 -5.28
C GLU A 230 4.18 -4.85 -6.55
N ALA A 231 4.72 -3.88 -7.28
CA ALA A 231 4.12 -3.37 -8.50
C ALA A 231 4.16 -4.40 -9.64
N GLU A 232 5.27 -5.13 -9.77
CA GLU A 232 5.44 -6.21 -10.73
C GLU A 232 4.54 -7.40 -10.41
N GLU A 233 4.43 -7.79 -9.12
CA GLU A 233 3.54 -8.86 -8.68
C GLU A 233 2.08 -8.52 -8.95
N TYR A 234 1.67 -7.30 -8.66
CA TYR A 234 0.32 -6.83 -8.96
C TYR A 234 0.06 -6.82 -10.48
N SER A 235 0.97 -6.27 -11.29
CA SER A 235 0.86 -6.27 -12.74
C SER A 235 0.72 -7.68 -13.30
N LYS A 236 1.52 -8.62 -12.80
CA LYS A 236 1.46 -10.02 -13.20
C LYS A 236 0.18 -10.70 -12.74
N ALA A 237 -0.33 -10.38 -11.55
CA ALA A 237 -1.60 -10.92 -11.07
C ALA A 237 -2.77 -10.50 -11.98
N VAL A 238 -2.79 -9.22 -12.40
CA VAL A 238 -3.78 -8.71 -13.36
C VAL A 238 -3.69 -9.43 -14.70
N GLN A 239 -2.48 -9.60 -15.27
CA GLN A 239 -2.28 -10.34 -16.52
C GLN A 239 -2.76 -11.80 -16.40
N ASN A 240 -2.37 -12.49 -15.33
CA ASN A 240 -2.80 -13.87 -15.08
C ASN A 240 -4.32 -13.99 -14.92
N ALA A 241 -4.96 -13.03 -14.27
CA ALA A 241 -6.42 -13.01 -14.13
C ALA A 241 -7.12 -12.77 -15.47
N CYS A 242 -6.57 -11.91 -16.34
CA CYS A 242 -7.03 -11.75 -17.71
C CYS A 242 -6.89 -13.05 -18.51
N ASP A 243 -5.76 -13.75 -18.38
CA ASP A 243 -5.50 -15.00 -19.11
C ASP A 243 -6.38 -16.15 -18.63
N ALA A 244 -6.72 -16.18 -17.36
CA ALA A 244 -7.61 -17.16 -16.76
C ALA A 244 -9.11 -16.89 -17.02
N PHE A 245 -9.46 -15.72 -17.55
CA PHE A 245 -10.84 -15.35 -17.79
C PHE A 245 -11.44 -16.16 -18.96
N GLU A 246 -12.52 -16.88 -18.66
CA GLU A 246 -13.26 -17.67 -19.64
C GLU A 246 -14.58 -16.99 -19.99
N ASP A 247 -14.76 -16.68 -21.27
CA ASP A 247 -15.97 -16.09 -21.82
C ASP A 247 -16.18 -16.58 -23.26
N GLU A 248 -17.39 -16.52 -23.77
CA GLU A 248 -17.71 -16.99 -25.14
C GLU A 248 -17.09 -16.07 -26.20
N HIS A 249 -17.15 -14.75 -26.01
CA HIS A 249 -16.72 -13.76 -26.99
C HIS A 249 -15.44 -13.03 -26.60
N LEU A 250 -15.22 -12.80 -25.29
CA LEU A 250 -14.13 -11.98 -24.81
C LEU A 250 -12.83 -12.78 -24.61
N ALA A 251 -11.71 -12.15 -24.93
CA ALA A 251 -10.37 -12.60 -24.60
C ALA A 251 -9.60 -11.45 -23.91
N PRO A 252 -9.92 -11.13 -22.64
CA PRO A 252 -9.23 -10.06 -21.94
C PRO A 252 -7.73 -10.25 -21.96
N SER A 253 -7.00 -9.21 -22.33
CA SER A 253 -5.54 -9.19 -22.31
C SER A 253 -5.06 -7.77 -22.15
N VAL A 254 -4.06 -7.57 -21.29
CA VAL A 254 -3.46 -6.26 -21.06
C VAL A 254 -1.95 -6.31 -21.21
N ALA A 255 -1.40 -5.31 -21.89
CA ALA A 255 0.01 -5.01 -21.81
C ALA A 255 0.25 -4.12 -20.59
N THR A 256 1.38 -4.29 -19.92
CA THR A 256 1.72 -3.55 -18.71
C THR A 256 3.16 -3.05 -18.73
N GLY A 257 3.41 -1.91 -18.10
CA GLY A 257 4.74 -1.39 -17.80
C GLY A 257 4.75 -0.77 -16.41
N VAL A 258 5.87 -0.86 -15.73
CA VAL A 258 6.08 -0.42 -14.34
C VAL A 258 7.27 0.50 -14.29
N ALA A 259 7.13 1.66 -13.65
CA ALA A 259 8.25 2.56 -13.37
C ALA A 259 8.15 3.15 -11.98
N TYR A 260 9.26 3.66 -11.45
CA TYR A 260 9.34 4.12 -10.07
C TYR A 260 9.81 5.57 -9.97
N LYS A 261 9.07 6.37 -9.22
CA LYS A 261 9.53 7.66 -8.70
C LYS A 261 10.38 7.38 -7.46
N THR A 262 11.69 7.50 -7.59
CA THR A 262 12.65 7.24 -6.50
C THR A 262 13.18 8.51 -5.84
N ASN A 263 12.89 9.68 -6.40
CA ASN A 263 13.28 10.98 -5.87
C ASN A 263 12.13 11.99 -6.00
N VAL A 264 12.14 13.00 -5.15
CA VAL A 264 11.08 14.01 -5.08
C VAL A 264 11.07 14.98 -6.28
N GLU A 265 12.18 15.10 -7.00
CA GLU A 265 12.32 16.02 -8.13
C GLU A 265 11.69 15.45 -9.41
N ALA A 266 11.61 14.14 -9.55
CA ALA A 266 10.91 13.51 -10.66
C ALA A 266 9.41 13.78 -10.58
N SER A 267 8.77 14.10 -11.71
CA SER A 267 7.32 14.20 -11.79
C SER A 267 6.69 12.85 -12.05
N MET A 268 5.47 12.61 -11.57
CA MET A 268 4.71 11.40 -11.91
C MET A 268 4.44 11.30 -13.41
N GLU A 269 4.31 12.43 -14.11
CA GLU A 269 4.17 12.46 -15.57
C GLU A 269 5.39 11.83 -16.26
N SER A 270 6.61 12.16 -15.83
CA SER A 270 7.83 11.53 -16.33
C SER A 270 7.88 10.05 -16.02
N VAL A 271 7.47 9.65 -14.82
CA VAL A 271 7.46 8.24 -14.40
C VAL A 271 6.43 7.43 -15.20
N PHE A 272 5.26 7.99 -15.47
CA PHE A 272 4.29 7.35 -16.35
C PHE A 272 4.80 7.22 -17.80
N SER A 273 5.54 8.21 -18.31
CA SER A 273 6.18 8.11 -19.62
C SER A 273 7.19 6.94 -19.68
N ASP A 274 7.95 6.73 -18.62
CA ASP A 274 8.87 5.57 -18.53
C ASP A 274 8.08 4.24 -18.47
N ALA A 275 6.99 4.18 -17.70
CA ALA A 275 6.11 3.02 -17.64
C ALA A 275 5.42 2.74 -18.98
N GLU A 276 5.06 3.77 -19.75
CA GLU A 276 4.50 3.62 -21.10
C GLU A 276 5.49 2.97 -22.07
N VAL A 277 6.77 3.29 -21.98
CA VAL A 277 7.81 2.65 -22.80
C VAL A 277 7.87 1.15 -22.52
N GLU A 278 7.92 0.75 -21.25
CA GLU A 278 7.91 -0.66 -20.86
C GLU A 278 6.62 -1.37 -21.29
N MET A 279 5.47 -0.71 -21.16
CA MET A 279 4.18 -1.25 -21.59
C MET A 279 4.18 -1.52 -23.10
N LEU A 280 4.77 -0.62 -23.91
CA LEU A 280 4.86 -0.82 -25.36
C LEU A 280 5.73 -2.02 -25.72
N GLU A 281 6.86 -2.23 -25.04
CA GLU A 281 7.71 -3.41 -25.22
C GLU A 281 6.97 -4.68 -24.82
N ASN A 282 6.27 -4.67 -23.69
CA ASN A 282 5.45 -5.78 -23.25
C ASN A 282 4.32 -6.09 -24.25
N LYS A 283 3.67 -5.06 -24.81
CA LYS A 283 2.62 -5.20 -25.83
C LYS A 283 3.12 -5.92 -27.07
N ILE A 284 4.30 -5.56 -27.56
CA ILE A 284 4.96 -6.20 -28.69
C ILE A 284 5.24 -7.69 -28.36
N SER A 285 5.75 -7.97 -27.17
CA SER A 285 6.04 -9.33 -26.72
C SER A 285 4.77 -10.20 -26.69
N ILE A 286 3.70 -9.69 -26.09
CA ILE A 286 2.41 -10.40 -25.99
C ILE A 286 1.86 -10.70 -27.38
N LYS A 287 1.79 -9.70 -28.26
CA LYS A 287 1.24 -9.88 -29.62
C LYS A 287 2.02 -10.85 -30.50
N ASN A 288 3.29 -11.05 -30.22
CA ASN A 288 4.13 -12.02 -30.93
C ASN A 288 4.07 -13.41 -30.28
N SER A 289 3.41 -13.61 -29.15
CA SER A 289 3.31 -14.92 -28.52
C SER A 289 2.30 -15.83 -29.25
N GLU A 290 2.67 -17.08 -29.45
CA GLU A 290 1.77 -18.07 -30.07
C GLU A 290 0.51 -18.33 -29.22
N GLU A 291 0.64 -18.25 -27.91
CA GLU A 291 -0.44 -18.48 -26.95
C GLU A 291 -1.52 -17.40 -27.08
N TYR A 292 -1.14 -16.15 -27.14
CA TYR A 292 -2.05 -15.04 -27.36
C TYR A 292 -2.75 -15.13 -28.72
N CYS A 293 -1.99 -15.37 -29.78
CA CYS A 293 -2.56 -15.52 -31.14
C CYS A 293 -3.58 -16.66 -31.21
N LYS A 294 -3.30 -17.81 -30.61
CA LYS A 294 -4.22 -18.94 -30.55
C LYS A 294 -5.48 -18.62 -29.74
N ARG A 295 -5.33 -17.89 -28.65
CA ARG A 295 -6.45 -17.49 -27.79
C ARG A 295 -7.38 -16.50 -28.52
N LEU A 296 -6.83 -15.49 -29.17
CA LEU A 296 -7.59 -14.54 -29.97
C LEU A 296 -8.33 -15.22 -31.15
N GLN A 297 -7.67 -16.10 -31.90
CA GLN A 297 -8.27 -16.81 -32.99
C GLN A 297 -9.44 -17.73 -32.62
N LYS A 298 -9.49 -18.21 -31.38
CA LYS A 298 -10.63 -19.01 -30.90
C LYS A 298 -11.87 -18.16 -30.61
N LYS A 299 -11.74 -16.86 -30.52
CA LYS A 299 -12.83 -15.91 -30.20
C LYS A 299 -13.34 -15.17 -31.44
N LEU A 300 -12.54 -15.14 -32.51
CA LEU A 300 -12.89 -14.58 -33.83
C LEU A 300 -13.39 -15.66 -34.76
#